data_5e565a7b81fa0a374ccf54b95e0ad84b
#
_entry.id   5e565a7b81fa0a374ccf54b95e0ad84b
#
_cell.length_a   1.000
_cell.length_b   1.000
_cell.length_c   1.000
_cell.angle_alpha   90.00
_cell.angle_beta   90.00
_cell.angle_gamma   90.00
#
_symmetry.space_group_name_H-M   'P 1'
#
loop_
_entity.id
_entity.type
_entity.pdbx_description
1 polymer ?
#
loop_
_entity_poly.entity_id
_entity_poly.type
_entity_poly.pdbx_seq_one_letter_code
_entity_poly.pdbx_strand_id
1 'polypeptide(L)' 'MNTYTYTIMVVKENGNYRALCPALPGCAAYGNTREEALQNIEISVLCRLELLKKKGEPIPEDKDWM' A
#
# COMPACT_ATOMS: atom_id res chain seq x y z
N MET A 1 13.43 15.83 0.55
CA MET A 1 12.43 14.97 -0.07
C MET A 1 11.87 14.00 0.95
N ASN A 2 10.56 14.00 1.10
CA ASN A 2 9.93 13.10 2.06
C ASN A 2 9.69 11.73 1.45
N THR A 3 10.21 10.72 2.13
CA THR A 3 10.00 9.35 1.72
C THR A 3 9.04 8.72 2.71
N TYR A 4 7.92 8.23 2.20
CA TYR A 4 6.93 7.56 3.04
C TYR A 4 7.22 6.06 3.01
N THR A 5 7.48 5.50 4.17
CA THR A 5 7.74 4.07 4.31
C THR A 5 6.60 3.46 5.10
N TYR A 6 5.89 2.55 4.47
CA TYR A 6 4.76 1.87 5.10
C TYR A 6 5.02 0.39 5.24
N THR A 7 4.45 -0.18 6.28
CA THR A 7 4.47 -1.62 6.46
C THR A 7 3.55 -2.25 5.43
N ILE A 8 4.05 -3.24 4.72
CA ILE A 8 3.29 -3.97 3.72
C ILE A 8 3.14 -5.41 4.19
N MET A 9 1.90 -5.91 4.15
CA MET A 9 1.60 -7.29 4.48
C MET A 9 1.32 -8.03 3.19
N VAL A 10 1.96 -9.19 3.02
CA VAL A 10 1.74 -10.02 1.84
C VAL A 10 1.17 -11.36 2.28
N VAL A 11 0.06 -11.74 1.67
CA VAL A 11 -0.62 -13.00 1.98
C VAL A 11 -0.74 -13.81 0.70
N LYS A 12 -0.53 -15.12 0.83
CA LYS A 12 -0.75 -16.02 -0.29
C LYS A 12 -2.19 -16.53 -0.24
N GLU A 13 -2.91 -16.36 -1.36
CA GLU A 13 -4.30 -16.80 -1.47
C GLU A 13 -4.53 -17.52 -2.79
N ASN A 14 -4.99 -18.76 -2.74
CA ASN A 14 -5.40 -19.50 -3.95
C ASN A 14 -4.41 -19.41 -5.10
N GLY A 15 -3.11 -19.54 -4.79
CA GLY A 15 -2.08 -19.51 -5.81
C GLY A 15 -1.60 -18.13 -6.21
N ASN A 16 -2.26 -17.08 -5.71
CA ASN A 16 -1.86 -15.70 -5.95
C ASN A 16 -1.40 -15.05 -4.66
N TYR A 17 -0.83 -13.86 -4.78
CA TYR A 17 -0.39 -13.08 -3.62
C TYR A 17 -1.18 -11.80 -3.53
N ARG A 18 -1.55 -11.41 -2.33
CA ARG A 18 -2.23 -10.16 -2.06
C ARG A 18 -1.37 -9.33 -1.12
N ALA A 19 -1.12 -8.08 -1.50
CA ALA A 19 -0.38 -7.14 -0.68
C ALA A 19 -1.33 -6.09 -0.12
N LEU A 20 -1.12 -5.73 1.13
CA LEU A 20 -1.96 -4.77 1.84
C LEU A 20 -1.08 -3.74 2.52
N CYS A 21 -1.59 -2.52 2.59
CA CYS A 21 -0.96 -1.44 3.35
C CYS A 21 -1.93 -1.04 4.46
N PRO A 22 -1.76 -1.54 5.69
CA PRO A 22 -2.72 -1.26 6.78
C PRO A 22 -2.89 0.22 7.09
N ALA A 23 -1.83 1.03 6.96
CA ALA A 23 -1.92 2.46 7.24
C ALA A 23 -2.79 3.21 6.24
N LEU A 24 -3.03 2.62 5.07
CA LEU A 24 -3.86 3.21 4.03
C LEU A 24 -5.03 2.25 3.74
N PRO A 25 -6.12 2.34 4.51
CA PRO A 25 -7.25 1.42 4.34
C PRO A 25 -7.77 1.43 2.91
N GLY A 26 -8.04 0.25 2.38
CA GLY A 26 -8.48 0.10 1.00
C GLY A 26 -7.35 0.02 0.00
N CYS A 27 -6.11 0.21 0.41
CA CYS A 27 -4.97 0.10 -0.48
C CYS A 27 -4.49 -1.35 -0.51
N ALA A 28 -4.76 -2.02 -1.62
CA ALA A 28 -4.40 -3.42 -1.79
C ALA A 28 -4.02 -3.68 -3.24
N ALA A 29 -3.23 -4.72 -3.45
CA ALA A 29 -2.80 -5.10 -4.78
C ALA A 29 -2.59 -6.61 -4.85
N TYR A 30 -2.58 -7.14 -6.05
CA TYR A 30 -2.44 -8.57 -6.29
C TYR A 30 -1.30 -8.83 -7.27
N GLY A 31 -0.77 -10.03 -7.23
CA GLY A 31 0.23 -10.47 -8.16
C GLY A 31 0.32 -11.98 -8.20
N ASN A 32 0.90 -12.52 -9.26
CA ASN A 32 1.13 -13.95 -9.38
C ASN A 32 2.33 -14.41 -8.57
N THR A 33 3.21 -13.48 -8.22
CA THR A 33 4.36 -13.73 -7.37
C THR A 33 4.38 -12.69 -6.26
N ARG A 34 5.16 -12.97 -5.22
CA ARG A 34 5.34 -12.04 -4.12
C ARG A 34 5.92 -10.72 -4.60
N GLU A 35 6.92 -10.77 -5.48
CA GLU A 35 7.56 -9.58 -6.02
C GLU A 35 6.58 -8.74 -6.82
N GLU A 36 5.74 -9.40 -7.60
CA GLU A 36 4.74 -8.70 -8.41
C GLU A 36 3.72 -8.00 -7.52
N ALA A 37 3.25 -8.68 -6.49
CA ALA A 37 2.30 -8.08 -5.54
C ALA A 37 2.93 -6.86 -4.85
N LEU A 38 4.21 -6.97 -4.47
CA LEU A 38 4.92 -5.86 -3.83
C LEU A 38 5.07 -4.66 -4.77
N GLN A 39 5.41 -4.90 -6.03
CA GLN A 39 5.52 -3.83 -7.01
C GLN A 39 4.17 -3.15 -7.21
N ASN A 40 3.12 -3.94 -7.30
CA ASN A 40 1.80 -3.41 -7.53
C ASN A 40 1.29 -2.60 -6.35
N ILE A 41 1.57 -3.03 -5.11
CA ILE A 41 1.15 -2.27 -3.94
C ILE A 41 1.92 -0.96 -3.83
N GLU A 42 3.18 -0.93 -4.24
CA GLU A 42 3.95 0.31 -4.23
C GLU A 42 3.29 1.37 -5.11
N ILE A 43 2.85 0.97 -6.30
CA ILE A 43 2.15 1.87 -7.20
C ILE A 43 0.85 2.35 -6.57
N SER A 44 0.09 1.45 -5.95
CA SER A 44 -1.16 1.79 -5.29
C SER A 44 -0.95 2.79 -4.16
N VAL A 45 0.11 2.60 -3.38
CA VAL A 45 0.44 3.51 -2.28
C VAL A 45 0.76 4.90 -2.81
N LEU A 46 1.59 4.98 -3.85
CA LEU A 46 1.95 6.27 -4.43
C LEU A 46 0.73 7.00 -4.98
N CYS A 47 -0.15 6.27 -5.66
CA CYS A 47 -1.38 6.86 -6.19
C CYS A 47 -2.27 7.40 -5.07
N ARG A 48 -2.40 6.64 -3.99
CA ARG A 48 -3.21 7.06 -2.85
C ARG A 48 -2.64 8.31 -2.20
N LEU A 49 -1.32 8.35 -2.03
CA LEU A 49 -0.67 9.52 -1.41
C LEU A 49 -0.85 10.77 -2.25
N GLU A 50 -0.72 10.64 -3.56
CA GLU A 50 -0.95 11.78 -4.44
C GLU A 50 -2.39 12.28 -4.38
N LEU A 51 -3.34 11.36 -4.33
CA LEU A 51 -4.75 11.70 -4.23
C LEU A 51 -5.03 12.46 -2.93
N LEU A 52 -4.46 11.99 -1.81
CA LEU A 52 -4.63 12.66 -0.53
C LEU A 52 -4.05 14.07 -0.55
N LYS A 53 -2.89 14.24 -1.18
CA LYS A 53 -2.29 15.57 -1.31
C LYS A 53 -3.17 16.51 -2.11
N LYS A 54 -3.73 16.03 -3.21
CA LYS A 54 -4.61 16.85 -4.06
C LYS A 54 -5.85 17.28 -3.32
N LYS A 55 -6.39 16.42 -2.48
CA LYS A 55 -7.59 16.73 -1.71
C LYS A 55 -7.29 17.54 -0.45
N GLY A 56 -6.02 17.69 -0.10
CA GLY A 56 -5.63 18.36 1.13
C GLY A 56 -5.93 17.55 2.37
N GLU A 57 -6.09 16.24 2.23
CA GLU A 57 -6.35 15.36 3.35
C GLU A 57 -5.06 14.95 4.04
N PRO A 58 -5.11 14.66 5.35
CA PRO A 58 -3.90 14.24 6.07
C PRO A 58 -3.38 12.92 5.53
N ILE A 59 -2.06 12.81 5.46
CA ILE A 59 -1.40 11.58 5.05
C ILE A 59 -1.17 10.74 6.30
N PRO A 60 -1.73 9.52 6.37
CA PRO A 60 -1.57 8.67 7.55
C PRO A 60 -0.12 8.28 7.78
N GLU A 61 0.25 8.14 9.02
CA GLU A 61 1.54 7.58 9.39
C GLU A 61 1.39 6.07 9.53
N ASP A 62 2.49 5.35 9.33
CA ASP A 62 2.46 3.89 9.39
C ASP A 62 1.95 3.37 10.72
N LYS A 63 2.26 4.05 11.80
CA LYS A 63 1.86 3.62 13.15
C LYS A 63 0.39 3.87 13.46
N ASP A 64 -0.33 4.59 12.60
CA ASP A 64 -1.73 4.96 12.87
C ASP A 64 -2.67 3.77 12.86
N TRP A 65 -2.28 2.67 12.27
CA TRP A 65 -3.10 1.48 12.19
C TRP A 65 -2.91 0.51 13.36
N MET A 66 -1.90 0.74 14.19
CA MET A 66 -1.57 -0.13 15.31
C MET A 66 -2.41 0.13 16.56
#